data_e739989fb06999cee033b3998fd47913
#
_entry.id   e739989fb06999cee033b3998fd47913
#
_cell.length_a   1.000
_cell.length_b   1.000
_cell.length_c   1.000
_cell.angle_alpha   90.00
_cell.angle_beta   90.00
_cell.angle_gamma   90.00
#
_symmetry.space_group_name_H-M   'P 1'
#
loop_
_entity.id
_entity.type
_entity.pdbx_description
1 polymer ?
#
loop_
_entity_poly.entity_id
_entity_poly.type
_entity_poly.pdbx_seq_one_letter_code
_entity_poly.pdbx_strand_id
1 'polypeptide(L)'
;MGTNAFNIANKLMSNQRLCRLLKYSVRDPFDDKKYKDVDGVELLNKQIMIMPKIFDDSTEKTSYIVAIFSNFVTNIINPDFKLSTVRFDIACPYDEWVLNDKSLRPYLMMQEIDNMFNGASMEGIGTLQFVRAESIVLTPQIGGYSMLY
;
A
#
# COMPACT_ATOMS: atom_id res chain seq x y z
N MET A 1 17.38 6.93 5.98
CA MET A 1 16.01 7.09 5.44
C MET A 1 15.77 6.30 4.16
N GLY A 2 16.62 6.35 3.14
CA GLY A 2 16.41 5.58 1.91
C GLY A 2 16.28 4.07 2.13
N THR A 3 17.15 3.47 2.94
CA THR A 3 17.07 2.06 3.30
C THR A 3 15.74 1.68 3.97
N ASN A 4 15.18 2.56 4.80
CA ASN A 4 13.93 2.33 5.51
C ASN A 4 12.72 2.28 4.57
N ALA A 5 12.70 3.13 3.54
CA ALA A 5 11.65 3.10 2.51
C ALA A 5 11.70 1.78 1.72
N PHE A 6 12.91 1.30 1.40
CA PHE A 6 13.08 0.01 0.76
C PHE A 6 12.68 -1.17 1.65
N ASN A 7 12.90 -1.10 2.97
CA ASN A 7 12.41 -2.13 3.90
C ASN A 7 10.89 -2.24 3.88
N ILE A 8 10.18 -1.11 3.79
CA ILE A 8 8.72 -1.11 3.60
C ILE A 8 8.35 -1.74 2.26
N ALA A 9 8.99 -1.32 1.17
CA ALA A 9 8.73 -1.87 -0.15
C ALA A 9 8.99 -3.39 -0.20
N ASN A 10 10.10 -3.86 0.35
CA ASN A 10 10.41 -5.29 0.43
C ASN A 10 9.34 -6.08 1.18
N LYS A 11 8.82 -5.53 2.27
CA LYS A 11 7.76 -6.18 3.04
C LYS A 11 6.45 -6.22 2.25
N LEU A 12 6.09 -5.18 1.52
CA LEU A 12 4.94 -5.17 0.61
C LEU A 12 5.11 -6.21 -0.52
N MET A 13 6.27 -6.25 -1.15
CA MET A 13 6.59 -7.18 -2.25
C MET A 13 6.60 -8.65 -1.82
N SER A 14 6.87 -8.94 -0.55
CA SER A 14 6.86 -10.31 -0.01
C SER A 14 5.46 -10.87 0.25
N ASN A 15 4.43 -10.04 0.27
CA ASN A 15 3.06 -10.48 0.52
C ASN A 15 2.35 -10.88 -0.78
N GLN A 16 2.21 -12.19 -1.01
CA GLN A 16 1.61 -12.73 -2.23
C GLN A 16 0.14 -12.34 -2.42
N ARG A 17 -0.64 -12.28 -1.35
CA ARG A 17 -2.05 -11.85 -1.47
C ARG A 17 -2.16 -10.42 -1.96
N LEU A 18 -1.33 -9.53 -1.41
CA LEU A 18 -1.25 -8.14 -1.82
C LEU A 18 -0.74 -8.01 -3.26
N CYS A 19 0.32 -8.74 -3.61
CA CYS A 19 0.88 -8.74 -4.97
C CYS A 19 -0.14 -9.20 -6.01
N ARG A 20 -0.95 -10.21 -5.71
CA ARG A 20 -2.03 -10.68 -6.60
C ARG A 20 -3.15 -9.65 -6.76
N LEU A 21 -3.55 -8.98 -5.67
CA LEU A 21 -4.54 -7.90 -5.72
C LEU A 21 -4.06 -6.72 -6.58
N LEU A 22 -2.76 -6.45 -6.58
CA LEU A 22 -2.15 -5.40 -7.40
C LEU A 22 -2.01 -5.82 -8.87
N LYS A 23 -1.46 -7.01 -9.12
CA LYS A 23 -1.10 -7.48 -10.48
C LYS A 23 -2.32 -7.83 -11.32
N TYR A 24 -3.30 -8.51 -10.73
CA TYR A 24 -4.41 -9.08 -11.48
C TYR A 24 -5.66 -8.19 -11.38
N SER A 25 -5.93 -7.46 -12.46
CA SER A 25 -7.12 -6.60 -12.64
C SER A 25 -8.36 -7.44 -12.94
N VAL A 26 -8.64 -8.43 -12.08
CA VAL A 26 -9.74 -9.39 -12.24
C VAL A 26 -10.53 -9.52 -10.94
N ARG A 27 -11.72 -10.06 -11.01
CA ARG A 27 -12.60 -10.24 -9.84
C ARG A 27 -12.30 -11.47 -9.00
N ASP A 28 -11.41 -12.34 -9.45
CA ASP A 28 -10.99 -13.58 -8.78
C ASP A 28 -9.46 -13.74 -8.72
N PRO A 29 -8.71 -12.76 -8.16
CA PRO A 29 -7.24 -12.75 -8.22
C PRO A 29 -6.58 -13.89 -7.45
N PHE A 30 -7.34 -14.63 -6.64
CA PHE A 30 -6.87 -15.74 -5.81
C PHE A 30 -7.14 -17.13 -6.41
N ASP A 31 -7.66 -17.23 -7.63
CA ASP A 31 -7.87 -18.50 -8.32
C ASP A 31 -6.51 -19.09 -8.77
N ASP A 32 -5.97 -20.03 -7.99
CA ASP A 32 -4.69 -20.69 -8.26
C ASP A 32 -4.64 -21.49 -9.56
N LYS A 33 -5.79 -21.85 -10.11
CA LYS A 33 -5.87 -22.52 -11.41
C LYS A 33 -5.61 -21.58 -12.57
N LYS A 34 -5.97 -20.31 -12.39
CA LYS A 34 -5.87 -19.27 -13.43
C LYS A 34 -4.63 -18.38 -13.27
N TYR A 35 -4.26 -18.07 -12.02
CA TYR A 35 -3.26 -17.06 -11.72
C TYR A 35 -2.16 -17.64 -10.85
N LYS A 36 -0.92 -17.44 -11.28
CA LYS A 36 0.29 -17.87 -10.56
C LYS A 36 0.69 -16.86 -9.49
N ASP A 37 1.61 -17.27 -8.63
CA ASP A 37 2.30 -16.36 -7.74
C ASP A 37 3.01 -15.25 -8.51
N VAL A 38 3.02 -14.06 -7.91
CA VAL A 38 3.58 -12.85 -8.50
C VAL A 38 4.98 -12.63 -7.93
N ASP A 39 5.96 -12.39 -8.78
CA ASP A 39 7.22 -11.81 -8.34
C ASP A 39 6.99 -10.35 -7.95
N GLY A 40 7.01 -10.07 -6.64
CA GLY A 40 6.75 -8.73 -6.11
C GLY A 40 7.73 -7.68 -6.63
N VAL A 41 8.95 -8.08 -7.02
CA VAL A 41 9.97 -7.17 -7.57
C VAL A 41 9.49 -6.53 -8.88
N GLU A 42 8.70 -7.25 -9.69
CA GLU A 42 8.12 -6.71 -10.92
C GLU A 42 7.14 -5.54 -10.67
N LEU A 43 6.59 -5.45 -9.45
CA LEU A 43 5.62 -4.41 -9.07
C LEU A 43 6.29 -3.13 -8.59
N LEU A 44 7.58 -3.18 -8.23
CA LEU A 44 8.32 -2.01 -7.75
C LEU A 44 8.39 -0.94 -8.84
N ASN A 45 8.13 0.31 -8.46
CA ASN A 45 8.05 1.47 -9.35
C ASN A 45 6.93 1.39 -10.43
N LYS A 46 6.08 0.36 -10.37
CA LYS A 46 4.91 0.23 -11.24
C LYS A 46 3.62 0.35 -10.43
N GLN A 47 3.41 -0.56 -9.50
CA GLN A 47 2.23 -0.67 -8.65
C GLN A 47 2.55 -0.56 -7.15
N ILE A 48 3.81 -0.73 -6.76
CA ILE A 48 4.34 -0.44 -5.42
C ILE A 48 5.36 0.69 -5.55
N MET A 49 5.05 1.84 -4.97
CA MET A 49 5.86 3.05 -5.05
C MET A 49 6.24 3.55 -3.67
N ILE A 50 7.47 4.04 -3.56
CA ILE A 50 8.02 4.64 -2.34
C ILE A 50 8.26 6.15 -2.49
N MET A 51 7.64 6.75 -3.48
CA MET A 51 7.68 8.18 -3.77
C MET A 51 6.28 8.67 -4.14
N PRO A 52 5.96 9.95 -3.91
CA PRO A 52 4.70 10.53 -4.33
C PRO A 52 4.48 10.34 -5.82
N LYS A 53 3.28 9.94 -6.20
CA LYS A 53 2.87 9.78 -7.60
C LYS A 53 1.67 10.69 -7.88
N ILE A 54 1.69 11.33 -9.04
CA ILE A 54 0.51 11.96 -9.63
C ILE A 54 -0.18 10.90 -10.47
N PHE A 55 -1.47 10.67 -10.21
CA PHE A 55 -2.27 9.71 -10.96
C PHE A 55 -2.77 10.33 -12.25
N ASP A 56 -2.57 9.62 -13.35
CA ASP A 56 -3.03 10.02 -14.67
C ASP A 56 -4.12 9.05 -15.14
N ASP A 57 -5.33 9.57 -15.34
CA ASP A 57 -6.50 8.82 -15.78
C ASP A 57 -6.36 8.19 -17.18
N SER A 58 -5.49 8.78 -18.01
CA SER A 58 -5.46 8.45 -19.43
C SER A 58 -4.72 7.15 -19.75
N THR A 59 -3.86 6.67 -18.83
CA THR A 59 -2.90 5.61 -19.16
C THR A 59 -2.91 4.39 -18.21
N GLU A 60 -3.47 4.50 -17.03
CA GLU A 60 -3.28 3.47 -16.01
C GLU A 60 -4.58 3.07 -15.29
N LYS A 61 -5.17 1.95 -15.71
CA LYS A 61 -6.31 1.32 -15.04
C LYS A 61 -5.85 0.13 -14.19
N THR A 62 -4.92 0.36 -13.27
CA THR A 62 -4.40 -0.69 -12.38
C THR A 62 -4.43 -0.21 -10.93
N SER A 63 -4.45 -1.17 -9.99
CA SER A 63 -4.35 -0.85 -8.57
C SER A 63 -2.92 -0.51 -8.18
N TYR A 64 -2.76 0.42 -7.23
CA TYR A 64 -1.45 0.91 -6.76
C TYR A 64 -1.40 1.01 -5.24
N ILE A 65 -0.19 0.95 -4.72
CA ILE A 65 0.15 1.36 -3.36
C ILE A 65 1.30 2.37 -3.45
N VAL A 66 1.14 3.48 -2.76
CA VAL A 66 2.21 4.47 -2.56
C VAL A 66 2.52 4.51 -1.06
N ALA A 67 3.75 4.17 -0.69
CA ALA A 67 4.22 4.24 0.68
C ALA A 67 5.20 5.40 0.82
N ILE A 68 4.87 6.38 1.66
CA ILE A 68 5.70 7.56 1.88
C ILE A 68 5.86 7.88 3.36
N PHE A 69 7.04 8.37 3.71
CA PHE A 69 7.25 9.00 5.01
C PHE A 69 6.78 10.45 4.97
N SER A 70 6.06 10.86 5.99
CA SER A 70 5.55 12.22 6.12
C SER A 70 5.67 12.72 7.56
N ASN A 71 5.47 14.02 7.75
CA ASN A 71 5.38 14.64 9.07
C ASN A 71 6.59 14.37 9.98
N PHE A 72 7.79 14.64 9.48
CA PHE A 72 9.00 14.55 10.32
C PHE A 72 8.99 15.66 11.36
N VAL A 73 8.76 15.31 12.63
CA VAL A 73 8.74 16.22 13.76
C VAL A 73 9.74 15.79 14.82
N THR A 74 10.31 16.75 15.54
CA THR A 74 11.20 16.47 16.66
C THR A 74 10.38 15.90 17.82
N ASN A 75 10.89 14.83 18.45
CA ASN A 75 10.28 14.30 19.66
C ASN A 75 10.49 15.33 20.81
N ILE A 76 9.39 15.73 21.45
CA ILE A 76 9.43 16.75 22.52
C ILE A 76 10.20 16.24 23.74
N ILE A 77 10.14 14.94 24.03
CA ILE A 77 10.79 14.33 25.20
C ILE A 77 12.28 14.11 24.94
N ASN A 78 12.63 13.72 23.71
CA ASN A 78 14.03 13.49 23.33
C ASN A 78 14.29 14.10 21.94
N PRO A 79 14.89 15.31 21.88
CA PRO A 79 15.12 16.04 20.63
C PRO A 79 16.04 15.33 19.62
N ASP A 80 16.85 14.36 20.08
CA ASP A 80 17.72 13.58 19.20
C ASP A 80 16.94 12.59 18.33
N PHE A 81 15.71 12.30 18.70
CA PHE A 81 14.81 11.45 17.94
C PHE A 81 13.78 12.26 17.17
N LYS A 82 13.53 11.83 15.95
CA LYS A 82 12.46 12.36 15.11
C LYS A 82 11.31 11.37 15.04
N LEU A 83 10.10 11.87 15.20
CA LEU A 83 8.89 11.14 14.90
C LEU A 83 8.56 11.34 13.43
N SER A 84 8.15 10.29 12.78
CA SER A 84 7.64 10.34 11.42
C SER A 84 6.40 9.47 11.29
N THR A 85 5.57 9.78 10.33
CA THR A 85 4.43 8.94 9.97
C THR A 85 4.73 8.24 8.65
N VAL A 86 4.26 7.00 8.54
CA VAL A 86 4.25 6.25 7.27
C VAL A 86 2.83 6.27 6.74
N ARG A 87 2.65 6.80 5.54
CA ARG A 87 1.36 6.83 4.86
C ARG A 87 1.35 5.83 3.71
N PHE A 88 0.33 5.00 3.67
CA PHE A 88 0.02 4.11 2.56
C PHE A 88 -1.22 4.61 1.85
N ASP A 89 -1.06 5.07 0.63
CA ASP A 89 -2.16 5.44 -0.25
C ASP A 89 -2.46 4.26 -1.18
N ILE A 90 -3.64 3.68 -1.05
CA ILE A 90 -4.15 2.59 -1.88
C ILE A 90 -5.08 3.19 -2.91
N ALA A 91 -4.84 2.92 -4.17
CA ALA A 91 -5.67 3.36 -5.28
C ALA A 91 -6.11 2.17 -6.12
N CYS A 92 -7.41 2.07 -6.39
CA CYS A 92 -7.99 1.03 -7.21
C CYS A 92 -9.00 1.62 -8.19
N PRO A 93 -9.04 1.17 -9.45
CA PRO A 93 -10.12 1.47 -10.36
C PRO A 93 -11.47 1.02 -9.80
N TYR A 94 -12.52 1.85 -9.87
CA TYR A 94 -13.82 1.54 -9.27
C TYR A 94 -14.49 0.30 -9.87
N ASP A 95 -14.24 -0.01 -11.13
CA ASP A 95 -14.75 -1.22 -11.81
C ASP A 95 -14.10 -2.51 -11.30
N GLU A 96 -12.96 -2.42 -10.62
CA GLU A 96 -12.24 -3.54 -10.01
C GLU A 96 -12.48 -3.70 -8.50
N TRP A 97 -13.28 -2.83 -7.88
CA TRP A 97 -13.48 -2.83 -6.42
C TRP A 97 -14.16 -4.08 -5.91
N VAL A 98 -15.21 -4.55 -6.61
CA VAL A 98 -16.02 -5.69 -6.16
C VAL A 98 -15.46 -6.99 -6.72
N LEU A 99 -15.03 -7.88 -5.83
CA LEU A 99 -14.56 -9.22 -6.18
C LEU A 99 -15.73 -10.22 -6.26
N ASN A 100 -15.48 -11.41 -6.82
CA ASN A 100 -16.50 -12.44 -7.02
C ASN A 100 -17.09 -12.97 -5.71
N ASP A 101 -16.31 -12.95 -4.62
CA ASP A 101 -16.73 -13.33 -3.27
C ASP A 101 -17.46 -12.20 -2.52
N LYS A 102 -17.80 -11.11 -3.21
CA LYS A 102 -18.43 -9.90 -2.68
C LYS A 102 -17.55 -9.10 -1.70
N SER A 103 -16.28 -9.43 -1.56
CA SER A 103 -15.32 -8.58 -0.85
C SER A 103 -14.93 -7.37 -1.70
N LEU A 104 -14.38 -6.36 -1.05
CA LEU A 104 -13.90 -5.15 -1.72
C LEU A 104 -12.38 -5.15 -1.77
N ARG A 105 -11.82 -5.05 -2.97
CA ARG A 105 -10.39 -5.03 -3.24
C ARG A 105 -9.62 -4.06 -2.32
N PRO A 106 -9.98 -2.77 -2.22
CA PRO A 106 -9.24 -1.85 -1.37
C PRO A 106 -9.28 -2.25 0.12
N TYR A 107 -10.37 -2.83 0.62
CA TYR A 107 -10.42 -3.30 2.02
C TYR A 107 -9.52 -4.51 2.25
N LEU A 108 -9.43 -5.43 1.31
CA LEU A 108 -8.47 -6.55 1.41
C LEU A 108 -7.03 -6.05 1.39
N MET A 109 -6.73 -5.06 0.55
CA MET A 109 -5.41 -4.45 0.51
C MET A 109 -5.07 -3.74 1.83
N MET A 110 -6.03 -2.99 2.41
CA MET A 110 -5.89 -2.38 3.74
C MET A 110 -5.61 -3.43 4.81
N GLN A 111 -6.35 -4.54 4.80
CA GLN A 111 -6.17 -5.64 5.75
C GLN A 111 -4.78 -6.26 5.64
N GLU A 112 -4.29 -6.49 4.43
CA GLU A 112 -2.94 -7.05 4.24
C GLU A 112 -1.86 -6.07 4.72
N ILE A 113 -2.02 -4.77 4.48
CA ILE A 113 -1.11 -3.75 5.00
C ILE A 113 -1.15 -3.70 6.52
N ASP A 114 -2.34 -3.68 7.12
CA ASP A 114 -2.48 -3.66 8.56
C ASP A 114 -1.85 -4.89 9.23
N ASN A 115 -2.09 -6.08 8.68
CA ASN A 115 -1.48 -7.32 9.16
C ASN A 115 0.05 -7.30 9.11
N MET A 116 0.63 -6.62 8.13
CA MET A 116 2.08 -6.53 7.98
C MET A 116 2.74 -5.49 8.88
N PHE A 117 2.07 -4.37 9.11
CA PHE A 117 2.72 -3.19 9.67
C PHE A 117 2.22 -2.81 11.07
N ASN A 118 0.96 -3.04 11.40
CA ASN A 118 0.42 -2.65 12.69
C ASN A 118 1.07 -3.45 13.84
N GLY A 119 1.70 -2.76 14.77
CA GLY A 119 2.47 -3.35 15.85
C GLY A 119 3.83 -3.93 15.43
N ALA A 120 4.20 -3.84 14.15
CA ALA A 120 5.47 -4.36 13.67
C ALA A 120 6.63 -3.42 14.03
N SER A 121 7.67 -3.99 14.63
CA SER A 121 8.94 -3.28 14.81
C SER A 121 9.81 -3.45 13.57
N MET A 122 10.26 -2.35 13.02
CA MET A 122 11.12 -2.32 11.84
C MET A 122 12.43 -1.60 12.13
N GLU A 123 13.54 -2.22 11.72
CA GLU A 123 14.86 -1.64 11.91
C GLU A 123 14.96 -0.25 11.27
N GLY A 124 15.45 0.72 12.05
CA GLY A 124 15.62 2.10 11.63
C GLY A 124 14.33 2.92 11.52
N ILE A 125 13.17 2.32 11.77
CA ILE A 125 11.87 3.01 11.74
C ILE A 125 11.23 3.02 13.13
N GLY A 126 11.37 1.91 13.87
CA GLY A 126 10.69 1.68 15.14
C GLY A 126 9.42 0.87 14.97
N THR A 127 8.51 0.98 15.94
CA THR A 127 7.24 0.26 15.91
C THR A 127 6.16 1.11 15.23
N LEU A 128 5.61 0.58 14.16
CA LEU A 128 4.47 1.20 13.46
C LEU A 128 3.18 0.89 14.20
N GLN A 129 2.35 1.89 14.39
CA GLN A 129 1.04 1.77 14.99
C GLN A 129 0.01 2.44 14.11
N PHE A 130 -1.09 1.74 13.87
CA PHE A 130 -2.19 2.30 13.11
C PHE A 130 -2.76 3.55 13.79
N VAL A 131 -2.88 4.62 13.04
CA VAL A 131 -3.43 5.89 13.52
C VAL A 131 -4.84 6.09 12.97
N ARG A 132 -5.00 6.03 11.65
CA ARG A 132 -6.29 6.22 10.99
C ARG A 132 -6.25 5.72 9.54
N ALA A 133 -7.44 5.55 8.98
CA ALA A 133 -7.64 5.40 7.54
C ALA A 133 -8.79 6.31 7.10
N GLU A 134 -8.66 6.88 5.91
CA GLU A 134 -9.67 7.74 5.30
C GLU A 134 -9.81 7.44 3.81
N SER A 135 -11.01 7.57 3.28
CA SER A 135 -11.25 7.38 1.86
C SER A 135 -10.64 8.52 1.04
N ILE A 136 -10.08 8.17 -0.11
CA ILE A 136 -9.55 9.14 -1.07
C ILE A 136 -10.18 8.94 -2.44
N VAL A 137 -10.49 10.03 -3.10
CA VAL A 137 -10.91 10.06 -4.50
C VAL A 137 -9.80 10.75 -5.27
N LEU A 138 -9.17 10.03 -6.18
CA LEU A 138 -8.04 10.55 -6.95
C LEU A 138 -8.49 11.09 -8.29
N THR A 139 -9.37 10.34 -8.94
CA THR A 139 -9.97 10.69 -10.23
C THR A 139 -11.40 10.17 -10.29
N PRO A 140 -12.22 10.52 -11.31
CA PRO A 140 -13.56 9.97 -11.46
C PRO A 140 -13.61 8.44 -11.59
N GLN A 141 -12.51 7.80 -11.98
CA GLN A 141 -12.42 6.35 -12.19
C GLN A 141 -11.60 5.63 -11.11
N ILE A 142 -10.80 6.35 -10.31
CA ILE A 142 -9.86 5.76 -9.36
C ILE A 142 -10.05 6.37 -7.98
N GLY A 143 -10.22 5.51 -7.01
CA GLY A 143 -10.28 5.89 -5.61
C GLY A 143 -9.75 4.79 -4.70
N GLY A 144 -9.73 5.04 -3.42
CA GLY A 144 -9.23 4.09 -2.46
C GLY A 144 -9.17 4.64 -1.05
N TYR A 145 -8.10 4.31 -0.35
CA TYR A 145 -7.91 4.68 1.05
C TYR A 145 -6.48 5.13 1.32
N SER A 146 -6.36 6.11 2.19
CA SER A 146 -5.08 6.52 2.79
C SER A 146 -5.02 6.00 4.23
N MET A 147 -4.00 5.20 4.55
CA MET A 147 -3.76 4.66 5.88
C MET A 147 -2.53 5.35 6.48
N LEU A 148 -2.61 5.72 7.75
CA LEU A 148 -1.54 6.39 8.47
C LEU A 148 -1.08 5.55 9.66
N TYR A 149 0.24 5.42 9.80
CA TYR A 149 0.93 4.73 10.87
C TYR A 149 1.97 5.61 11.53
#